data_73794b3378470b327204ad5df226a918
#
_entry.id   73794b3378470b327204ad5df226a918
#
_cell.length_a   1.000
_cell.length_b   1.000
_cell.length_c   1.000
_cell.angle_alpha   90.00
_cell.angle_beta   90.00
_cell.angle_gamma   90.00
#
_symmetry.space_group_name_H-M   'P 1'
#
loop_
_entity.id
_entity.type
_entity.pdbx_description
1 polymer ?
#
loop_
_entity_poly.entity_id
_entity_poly.type
_entity_poly.pdbx_seq_one_letter_code
_entity_poly.pdbx_strand_id
1 'polypeptide(L)'
;MAEYVERETLLTDDEERMRYKGEREIRNLNMTTKRVMLGKIPSIQYKWHTKNGDPVAEFKIWDWWDGKNVSDLEISENYKGLGLSYQLLDYATKKCGARNLAVEKSNTIAKHVYDKYGFQITDEDDKYYYMSLSKEIIDTWNRRNDND
;
A
#
# COMPACT_ATOMS: atom_id res chain seq x y z
N MET A 1 -6.79 17.97 -13.21
CA MET A 1 -7.98 17.32 -13.84
C MET A 1 -7.56 16.22 -14.82
N ALA A 2 -6.82 16.55 -15.87
CA ALA A 2 -6.37 15.56 -16.86
C ALA A 2 -5.53 14.44 -16.25
N GLU A 3 -4.61 14.78 -15.36
CA GLU A 3 -3.74 13.79 -14.69
C GLU A 3 -4.53 12.81 -13.84
N TYR A 4 -5.56 13.29 -13.16
CA TYR A 4 -6.42 12.43 -12.35
C TYR A 4 -7.16 11.42 -13.24
N VAL A 5 -7.73 11.89 -14.35
CA VAL A 5 -8.43 11.02 -15.32
C VAL A 5 -7.47 9.99 -15.92
N GLU A 6 -6.28 10.42 -16.30
CA GLU A 6 -5.25 9.52 -16.85
C GLU A 6 -4.87 8.43 -15.84
N ARG A 7 -4.75 8.80 -14.56
CA ARG A 7 -4.45 7.83 -13.52
C ARG A 7 -5.54 6.77 -13.37
N GLU A 8 -6.81 7.18 -13.41
CA GLU A 8 -7.92 6.23 -13.36
C GLU A 8 -7.87 5.25 -14.54
N THR A 9 -7.45 5.72 -15.73
CA THR A 9 -7.34 4.86 -16.91
C THR A 9 -6.16 3.90 -16.88
N LEU A 10 -5.24 4.01 -15.90
CA LEU A 10 -4.15 3.05 -15.73
C LEU A 10 -4.63 1.68 -15.28
N LEU A 11 -5.81 1.60 -14.68
CA LEU A 11 -6.38 0.34 -14.23
C LEU A 11 -7.26 -0.26 -15.32
N THR A 12 -7.17 -1.57 -15.49
CA THR A 12 -8.11 -2.31 -16.33
C THR A 12 -9.46 -2.40 -15.63
N ASP A 13 -10.52 -2.76 -16.37
CA ASP A 13 -11.85 -2.98 -15.79
C ASP A 13 -11.82 -4.05 -14.70
N ASP A 14 -11.03 -5.12 -14.89
CA ASP A 14 -10.90 -6.17 -13.90
C ASP A 14 -10.19 -5.68 -12.64
N GLU A 15 -9.14 -4.86 -12.80
CA GLU A 15 -8.43 -4.27 -11.68
C GLU A 15 -9.32 -3.33 -10.86
N GLU A 16 -10.17 -2.54 -11.54
CA GLU A 16 -11.14 -1.68 -10.86
C GLU A 16 -12.17 -2.49 -10.07
N ARG A 17 -12.69 -3.56 -10.66
CA ARG A 17 -13.62 -4.46 -9.96
C ARG A 17 -13.00 -5.04 -8.71
N MET A 18 -11.74 -5.46 -8.79
CA MET A 18 -11.00 -5.98 -7.64
C MET A 18 -10.79 -4.91 -6.58
N ARG A 19 -10.54 -3.69 -6.98
CA ARG A 19 -10.40 -2.56 -6.06
C ARG A 19 -11.70 -2.34 -5.27
N TYR A 20 -12.85 -2.32 -5.95
CA TYR A 20 -14.14 -2.18 -5.28
C TYR A 20 -14.45 -3.35 -4.37
N LYS A 21 -14.11 -4.56 -4.79
CA LYS A 21 -14.27 -5.75 -3.96
C LYS A 21 -13.42 -5.63 -2.69
N GLY A 22 -12.18 -5.18 -2.82
CA GLY A 22 -11.29 -4.94 -1.69
C GLY A 22 -11.85 -3.92 -0.70
N GLU A 23 -12.46 -2.84 -1.20
CA GLU A 23 -13.10 -1.84 -0.36
C GLU A 23 -14.22 -2.44 0.51
N ARG A 24 -15.00 -3.34 -0.06
CA ARG A 24 -16.05 -4.02 0.69
C ARG A 24 -15.49 -4.99 1.72
N GLU A 25 -14.47 -5.74 1.34
CA GLU A 25 -13.83 -6.71 2.24
C GLU A 25 -13.20 -6.02 3.45
N ILE A 26 -12.44 -4.95 3.23
CA ILE A 26 -11.73 -4.29 4.31
C ILE A 26 -12.67 -3.63 5.34
N ARG A 27 -13.86 -3.20 4.91
CA ARG A 27 -14.85 -2.61 5.81
C ARG A 27 -15.40 -3.59 6.83
N ASN A 28 -15.32 -4.89 6.52
CA ASN A 28 -15.82 -5.95 7.40
C ASN A 28 -14.74 -6.46 8.37
N LEU A 29 -13.56 -5.89 8.32
CA LEU A 29 -12.43 -6.30 9.14
C LEU A 29 -12.22 -5.33 10.30
N ASN A 30 -11.71 -5.88 11.40
CA ASN A 30 -11.22 -5.08 12.51
C ASN A 30 -9.74 -4.78 12.30
N MET A 31 -9.29 -3.61 12.73
CA MET A 31 -7.89 -3.24 12.63
C MET A 31 -7.33 -2.91 14.01
N THR A 32 -6.14 -3.42 14.30
CA THR A 32 -5.41 -3.13 15.53
C THR A 32 -4.02 -2.62 15.19
N THR A 33 -3.45 -1.85 16.12
CA THR A 33 -2.08 -1.35 15.98
C THR A 33 -1.25 -1.80 17.18
N LYS A 34 0.05 -1.95 16.96
CA LYS A 34 0.98 -2.37 18.00
C LYS A 34 2.36 -1.79 17.70
N ARG A 35 3.03 -1.32 18.75
CA ARG A 35 4.44 -0.93 18.63
C ARG A 35 5.29 -2.20 18.55
N VAL A 36 6.16 -2.27 17.55
CA VAL A 36 7.07 -3.40 17.34
C VAL A 36 8.45 -2.89 16.95
N MET A 37 9.43 -3.79 16.98
CA MET A 37 10.77 -3.48 16.50
C MET A 37 11.01 -4.22 15.19
N LEU A 38 11.46 -3.49 14.15
CA LEU A 38 12.04 -4.07 12.94
C LEU A 38 13.56 -4.06 13.11
N GLY A 39 14.10 -5.16 13.62
CA GLY A 39 15.48 -5.15 14.05
C GLY A 39 15.65 -4.12 15.17
N LYS A 40 16.39 -3.04 14.89
CA LYS A 40 16.60 -1.94 15.85
C LYS A 40 15.72 -0.71 15.56
N ILE A 41 14.82 -0.80 14.61
CA ILE A 41 14.00 0.33 14.15
C ILE A 41 12.63 0.26 14.80
N PRO A 42 12.22 1.26 15.60
CA PRO A 42 10.87 1.34 16.15
C PRO A 42 9.85 1.48 15.00
N SER A 43 8.79 0.70 15.08
CA SER A 43 7.78 0.63 14.02
C SER A 43 6.38 0.50 14.61
N ILE A 44 5.37 0.81 13.82
CA ILE A 44 3.97 0.54 14.16
C ILE A 44 3.48 -0.56 13.23
N GLN A 45 2.99 -1.65 13.81
CA GLN A 45 2.37 -2.73 13.06
C GLN A 45 0.86 -2.49 12.98
N TYR A 46 0.32 -2.54 11.77
CA TYR A 46 -1.11 -2.45 11.49
C TYR A 46 -1.58 -3.83 11.06
N LYS A 47 -2.57 -4.36 11.77
CA LYS A 47 -3.13 -5.69 11.49
C LYS A 47 -4.62 -5.61 11.27
N TRP A 48 -5.08 -6.29 10.22
CA TRP A 48 -6.50 -6.51 9.94
C TRP A 48 -6.85 -7.95 10.20
N HIS A 49 -7.97 -8.16 10.86
CA HIS A 49 -8.43 -9.50 11.24
C HIS A 49 -9.95 -9.56 11.17
N THR A 50 -10.49 -10.78 11.06
CA THR A 50 -11.93 -11.00 11.09
C THR A 50 -12.49 -10.70 12.48
N LYS A 51 -13.81 -10.67 12.58
CA LYS A 51 -14.49 -10.50 13.88
C LYS A 51 -14.15 -11.62 14.86
N ASN A 52 -13.79 -12.80 14.34
CA ASN A 52 -13.36 -13.94 15.16
C ASN A 52 -11.86 -13.92 15.48
N GLY A 53 -11.13 -12.94 15.01
CA GLY A 53 -9.71 -12.79 15.31
C GLY A 53 -8.77 -13.47 14.33
N ASP A 54 -9.27 -14.03 13.22
CA ASP A 54 -8.41 -14.66 12.21
C ASP A 54 -7.61 -13.60 11.46
N PRO A 55 -6.29 -13.78 11.28
CA PRO A 55 -5.47 -12.79 10.60
C PRO A 55 -5.80 -12.71 9.11
N VAL A 56 -5.88 -11.51 8.58
CA VAL A 56 -6.18 -11.24 7.17
C VAL A 56 -5.03 -10.55 6.47
N ALA A 57 -4.52 -9.47 7.05
CA ALA A 57 -3.47 -8.67 6.41
C ALA A 57 -2.71 -7.86 7.44
N GLU A 58 -1.51 -7.45 7.09
CA GLU A 58 -0.71 -6.59 7.94
C GLU A 58 0.35 -5.83 7.16
N PHE A 59 0.83 -4.75 7.75
CA PHE A 59 2.06 -4.09 7.34
C PHE A 59 2.65 -3.34 8.53
N LYS A 60 3.87 -2.83 8.34
CA LYS A 60 4.57 -2.02 9.36
C LYS A 60 4.93 -0.68 8.76
N ILE A 61 4.83 0.37 9.58
CA ILE A 61 5.21 1.74 9.21
C ILE A 61 6.36 2.17 10.11
N TRP A 62 7.40 2.75 9.51
CA TRP A 62 8.56 3.26 10.24
C TRP A 62 9.10 4.51 9.59
N ASP A 63 9.74 5.36 10.39
CA ASP A 63 10.31 6.62 9.93
C ASP A 63 11.79 6.47 9.62
N TRP A 64 12.20 7.08 8.53
CA TRP A 64 13.59 7.24 8.15
C TRP A 64 13.81 8.71 7.79
N TRP A 65 15.08 9.11 7.61
CA TRP A 65 15.39 10.51 7.30
C TRP A 65 14.72 11.00 6.00
N ASP A 66 14.38 10.12 5.08
CA ASP A 66 13.74 10.45 3.80
C ASP A 66 12.20 10.32 3.83
N GLY A 67 11.62 10.07 4.99
CA GLY A 67 10.18 9.96 5.17
C GLY A 67 9.73 8.63 5.74
N LYS A 68 8.43 8.37 5.64
CA LYS A 68 7.83 7.15 6.17
C LYS A 68 7.90 6.01 5.16
N ASN A 69 8.18 4.83 5.67
CA ASN A 69 8.30 3.60 4.90
C ASN A 69 7.24 2.60 5.31
N VAL A 70 6.73 1.84 4.34
CA VAL A 70 5.88 0.68 4.58
C VAL A 70 6.68 -0.58 4.30
N SER A 71 6.62 -1.54 5.22
CA SER A 71 7.37 -2.80 5.14
C SER A 71 6.49 -3.97 5.51
N ASP A 72 6.89 -5.17 5.07
CA ASP A 72 6.26 -6.43 5.46
C ASP A 72 4.76 -6.46 5.20
N LEU A 73 4.34 -5.93 4.05
CA LEU A 73 2.95 -5.98 3.62
C LEU A 73 2.62 -7.43 3.23
N GLU A 74 1.73 -8.04 3.99
CA GLU A 74 1.33 -9.44 3.82
C GLU A 74 -0.17 -9.58 3.84
N ILE A 75 -0.68 -10.51 3.03
CA ILE A 75 -2.10 -10.88 2.98
C ILE A 75 -2.17 -12.38 3.18
N SER A 76 -3.04 -12.81 4.10
CA SER A 76 -3.27 -14.24 4.35
C SER A 76 -3.77 -14.94 3.10
N GLU A 77 -3.36 -16.19 2.92
CA GLU A 77 -3.62 -16.96 1.70
C GLU A 77 -5.09 -16.95 1.29
N ASN A 78 -6.00 -17.13 2.24
CA ASN A 78 -7.44 -17.20 1.98
C ASN A 78 -8.04 -15.86 1.53
N TYR A 79 -7.29 -14.76 1.66
CA TYR A 79 -7.75 -13.41 1.33
C TYR A 79 -7.01 -12.80 0.13
N LYS A 80 -6.13 -13.57 -0.49
CA LYS A 80 -5.46 -13.14 -1.72
C LYS A 80 -6.45 -13.11 -2.88
N GLY A 81 -6.24 -12.21 -3.82
CA GLY A 81 -7.11 -12.09 -4.99
C GLY A 81 -8.41 -11.36 -4.73
N LEU A 82 -8.56 -10.67 -3.59
CA LEU A 82 -9.77 -9.93 -3.23
C LEU A 82 -9.59 -8.41 -3.36
N GLY A 83 -8.48 -7.96 -3.93
CA GLY A 83 -8.22 -6.51 -4.10
C GLY A 83 -7.74 -5.80 -2.84
N LEU A 84 -7.35 -6.54 -1.80
CA LEU A 84 -6.92 -5.94 -0.54
C LEU A 84 -5.60 -5.19 -0.63
N SER A 85 -4.73 -5.54 -1.58
CA SER A 85 -3.44 -4.86 -1.75
C SER A 85 -3.62 -3.36 -1.95
N TYR A 86 -4.56 -2.95 -2.79
CA TYR A 86 -4.85 -1.53 -3.00
C TYR A 86 -5.35 -0.84 -1.74
N GLN A 87 -6.20 -1.52 -0.98
CA GLN A 87 -6.76 -0.98 0.27
C GLN A 87 -5.67 -0.78 1.31
N LEU A 88 -4.74 -1.74 1.42
CA LEU A 88 -3.61 -1.64 2.33
C LEU A 88 -2.68 -0.50 1.92
N LEU A 89 -2.39 -0.36 0.63
CA LEU A 89 -1.56 0.72 0.14
C LEU A 89 -2.22 2.08 0.32
N ASP A 90 -3.55 2.18 0.10
CA ASP A 90 -4.28 3.40 0.39
C ASP A 90 -4.16 3.78 1.86
N TYR A 91 -4.32 2.83 2.76
CA TYR A 91 -4.20 3.09 4.19
C TYR A 91 -2.77 3.51 4.54
N ALA A 92 -1.77 2.76 4.08
CA ALA A 92 -0.37 3.06 4.37
C ALA A 92 0.04 4.45 3.88
N THR A 93 -0.39 4.82 2.67
CA THR A 93 0.03 6.08 2.05
C THR A 93 -0.83 7.28 2.47
N LYS A 94 -2.15 7.13 2.43
CA LYS A 94 -3.07 8.25 2.69
C LYS A 94 -3.34 8.45 4.17
N LYS A 95 -3.40 7.40 4.96
CA LYS A 95 -3.65 7.50 6.40
C LYS A 95 -2.37 7.56 7.21
N CYS A 96 -1.37 6.74 6.86
CA CYS A 96 -0.12 6.68 7.61
C CYS A 96 0.98 7.58 7.05
N GLY A 97 0.83 8.08 5.83
CA GLY A 97 1.81 8.98 5.22
C GLY A 97 3.02 8.30 4.62
N ALA A 98 2.96 6.99 4.38
CA ALA A 98 4.06 6.26 3.77
C ALA A 98 4.32 6.75 2.34
N ARG A 99 5.58 6.89 1.99
CA ARG A 99 6.03 7.37 0.67
C ARG A 99 7.01 6.43 0.00
N ASN A 100 7.63 5.54 0.77
CA ASN A 100 8.73 4.70 0.32
C ASN A 100 8.47 3.24 0.69
N LEU A 101 8.98 2.34 -0.14
CA LEU A 101 9.01 0.90 0.15
C LEU A 101 10.18 0.24 -0.58
N ALA A 102 10.48 -0.99 -0.18
CA ALA A 102 11.41 -1.85 -0.90
C ALA A 102 10.70 -3.14 -1.30
N VAL A 103 11.02 -3.67 -2.47
CA VAL A 103 10.47 -4.93 -2.96
C VAL A 103 11.57 -5.80 -3.53
N GLU A 104 11.55 -7.09 -3.19
CA GLU A 104 12.51 -8.03 -3.77
C GLU A 104 12.30 -8.13 -5.28
N LYS A 105 13.39 -8.13 -6.04
CA LYS A 105 13.34 -8.24 -7.50
C LYS A 105 12.66 -9.52 -7.98
N SER A 106 12.73 -10.58 -7.17
CA SER A 106 12.06 -11.84 -7.46
C SER A 106 10.54 -11.79 -7.23
N ASN A 107 10.05 -10.81 -6.48
CA ASN A 107 8.62 -10.69 -6.19
C ASN A 107 7.93 -9.85 -7.27
N THR A 108 7.74 -10.46 -8.43
CA THR A 108 7.19 -9.77 -9.61
C THR A 108 5.73 -9.36 -9.43
N ILE A 109 4.98 -10.14 -8.65
CA ILE A 109 3.56 -9.85 -8.37
C ILE A 109 3.44 -8.55 -7.54
N ALA A 110 4.18 -8.46 -6.44
CA ALA A 110 4.17 -7.27 -5.60
C ALA A 110 4.68 -6.04 -6.37
N LYS A 111 5.76 -6.20 -7.14
CA LYS A 111 6.28 -5.10 -7.95
C LYS A 111 5.23 -4.57 -8.91
N HIS A 112 4.49 -5.46 -9.57
CA HIS A 112 3.40 -5.06 -10.48
C HIS A 112 2.33 -4.24 -9.75
N VAL A 113 1.92 -4.68 -8.57
CA VAL A 113 0.92 -3.96 -7.75
C VAL A 113 1.45 -2.56 -7.39
N TYR A 114 2.70 -2.46 -6.96
CA TYR A 114 3.29 -1.18 -6.58
C TYR A 114 3.42 -0.24 -7.77
N ASP A 115 3.85 -0.75 -8.93
CA ASP A 115 3.89 0.04 -10.18
C ASP A 115 2.51 0.60 -10.53
N LYS A 116 1.50 -0.24 -10.49
CA LYS A 116 0.11 0.15 -10.82
C LYS A 116 -0.44 1.16 -9.81
N TYR A 117 -0.05 1.03 -8.55
CA TYR A 117 -0.46 1.99 -7.53
C TYR A 117 0.15 3.37 -7.74
N GLY A 118 1.35 3.44 -8.28
CA GLY A 118 2.01 4.69 -8.57
C GLY A 118 3.40 4.84 -7.96
N PHE A 119 3.95 3.78 -7.39
CA PHE A 119 5.33 3.79 -6.93
C PHE A 119 6.28 3.68 -8.11
N GLN A 120 7.39 4.40 -8.05
CA GLN A 120 8.44 4.40 -9.07
C GLN A 120 9.76 4.00 -8.46
N ILE A 121 10.57 3.26 -9.21
CA ILE A 121 11.90 2.87 -8.77
C ILE A 121 12.78 4.11 -8.66
N THR A 122 13.36 4.33 -7.49
CA THR A 122 14.30 5.42 -7.24
C THR A 122 15.72 4.94 -7.03
N ASP A 123 15.89 3.68 -6.65
CA ASP A 123 17.20 3.07 -6.44
C ASP A 123 17.04 1.56 -6.48
N GLU A 124 18.14 0.84 -6.57
CA GLU A 124 18.15 -0.62 -6.51
C GLU A 124 19.51 -1.14 -6.05
N ASP A 125 19.50 -2.34 -5.51
CA ASP A 125 20.71 -3.12 -5.26
C ASP A 125 20.55 -4.48 -5.93
N ASP A 126 21.39 -5.46 -5.58
CA ASP A 126 21.33 -6.78 -6.21
C ASP A 126 20.03 -7.51 -5.95
N LYS A 127 19.38 -7.26 -4.83
CA LYS A 127 18.21 -8.01 -4.37
C LYS A 127 16.92 -7.21 -4.43
N TYR A 128 16.95 -5.89 -4.21
CA TYR A 128 15.76 -5.05 -4.02
C TYR A 128 15.66 -3.93 -5.03
N TYR A 129 14.43 -3.57 -5.39
CA TYR A 129 14.08 -2.25 -5.90
C TYR A 129 13.61 -1.39 -4.73
N TYR A 130 14.08 -0.16 -4.66
CA TYR A 130 13.59 0.84 -3.72
C TYR A 130 12.68 1.78 -4.49
N MET A 131 11.44 1.94 -4.01
CA MET A 131 10.40 2.64 -4.74
C MET A 131 9.81 3.75 -3.88
N SER A 132 9.41 4.84 -4.54
CA SER A 132 8.76 5.97 -3.89
C SER A 132 7.55 6.42 -4.69
N LEU A 133 6.57 6.99 -4.00
CA LEU A 133 5.41 7.60 -4.67
C LEU A 133 5.87 8.85 -5.40
N SER A 134 5.38 9.04 -6.63
CA SER A 134 5.70 10.23 -7.39
C SER A 134 5.00 11.44 -6.76
N LYS A 135 5.67 12.58 -6.85
CA LYS A 135 5.10 13.85 -6.40
C LYS A 135 3.81 14.18 -7.14
N GLU A 136 3.75 13.86 -8.42
CA GLU A 136 2.56 14.08 -9.27
C GLU A 136 1.33 13.39 -8.70
N ILE A 137 1.47 12.16 -8.26
CA ILE A 137 0.37 11.38 -7.68
C ILE A 137 -0.09 12.01 -6.37
N ILE A 138 0.85 12.40 -5.50
CA ILE A 138 0.55 13.05 -4.23
C ILE A 138 -0.16 14.38 -4.48
N ASP A 139 0.33 15.17 -5.43
CA ASP A 139 -0.28 16.45 -5.78
C ASP A 139 -1.70 16.26 -6.33
N THR A 140 -1.95 15.20 -7.10
CA THR A 140 -3.27 14.86 -7.61
C THR A 140 -4.24 14.57 -6.46
N TRP A 141 -3.81 13.82 -5.46
CA TRP A 141 -4.62 13.56 -4.26
C TRP A 141 -4.96 14.84 -3.51
N ASN A 142 -3.97 15.71 -3.32
CA ASN A 142 -4.15 16.96 -2.60
C ASN A 142 -5.11 17.90 -3.33
N ARG A 143 -5.01 18.01 -4.65
CA ARG A 143 -5.92 18.81 -5.45
C ARG A 143 -7.36 18.27 -5.38
N ARG A 144 -7.51 16.95 -5.39
CA ARG A 144 -8.82 16.31 -5.29
C ARG A 144 -9.46 16.59 -3.93
N ASN A 145 -8.68 16.51 -2.86
CA ASN A 145 -9.17 16.80 -1.52
C ASN A 145 -9.57 18.27 -1.36
N ASP A 146 -8.84 19.18 -2.00
CA ASP A 146 -9.15 20.61 -1.96
C ASP A 146 -10.47 20.95 -2.66
N ASN A 147 -10.91 20.12 -3.59
CA ASN A 147 -12.15 20.30 -4.34
C ASN A 147 -13.35 19.60 -3.70
N ASP A 148 -13.13 18.82 -2.69
CA ASP A 148 -14.19 18.16 -1.94
C ASP A 148 -14.63 19.06 -0.76
#